data_81f3ce91394c25a3282ebc9d11b03f4c
#
_entry.id   81f3ce91394c25a3282ebc9d11b03f4c
#
_cell.length_a   1.000
_cell.length_b   1.000
_cell.length_c   1.000
_cell.angle_alpha   90.00
_cell.angle_beta   90.00
_cell.angle_gamma   90.00
#
_symmetry.space_group_name_H-M   'P 1'
#
loop_
_entity.id
_entity.type
_entity.pdbx_description
1 polymer ?
#
loop_
_entity_poly.entity_id
_entity_poly.type
_entity_poly.pdbx_seq_one_letter_code
_entity_poly.pdbx_strand_id
1 'polypeptide(L)'
;MGQPQTREWRSTLTVWSPDDLDAADRELLREAHEAASKAYAPYSRFQVGGAVLLEDGTVVRGSNQENMAYPSGMCGERVAVFAAGAQHPGAVMRTVAIVSPSPKAIADAFMPCGGCRQVLVEAERRQGQPLRVILQVRDEDVMISESLSLIHISEPTR
;
A
#
# COMPACT_ATOMS: atom_id res chain seq x y z
N MET A 1 -6.79 -9.08 -42.15
CA MET A 1 -7.01 -9.22 -40.70
C MET A 1 -5.64 -9.32 -40.04
N GLY A 2 -5.26 -8.39 -39.17
CA GLY A 2 -3.99 -8.45 -38.43
C GLY A 2 -4.00 -9.63 -37.45
N GLN A 3 -2.85 -10.27 -37.27
CA GLN A 3 -2.74 -11.32 -36.26
C GLN A 3 -2.76 -10.68 -34.86
N PRO A 4 -3.37 -11.35 -33.84
CA PRO A 4 -3.35 -10.86 -32.47
C PRO A 4 -1.92 -10.78 -31.94
N GLN A 5 -1.60 -9.68 -31.24
CA GLN A 5 -0.31 -9.50 -30.57
C GLN A 5 -0.48 -9.89 -29.09
N THR A 6 0.38 -10.76 -28.61
CA THR A 6 0.47 -11.08 -27.19
C THR A 6 1.40 -10.10 -26.51
N ARG A 7 0.99 -9.53 -25.38
CA ARG A 7 1.84 -8.75 -24.47
C ARG A 7 1.86 -9.46 -23.12
N GLU A 8 3.02 -9.52 -22.51
CA GLU A 8 3.21 -10.13 -21.20
C GLU A 8 3.71 -9.06 -20.22
N TRP A 9 3.15 -9.08 -19.01
CA TRP A 9 3.61 -8.24 -17.90
C TRP A 9 4.04 -9.14 -16.76
N ARG A 10 5.17 -8.85 -16.15
CA ARG A 10 5.68 -9.57 -14.97
C ARG A 10 5.86 -8.60 -13.84
N SER A 11 5.42 -8.99 -12.64
CA SER A 11 5.67 -8.28 -11.39
C SER A 11 6.44 -9.21 -10.46
N THR A 12 7.36 -8.63 -9.69
CA THR A 12 8.18 -9.38 -8.73
C THR A 12 7.90 -8.84 -7.33
N LEU A 13 7.63 -9.77 -6.41
CA LEU A 13 7.63 -9.53 -4.97
C LEU A 13 8.81 -10.30 -4.38
N THR A 14 9.58 -9.64 -3.55
CA THR A 14 10.60 -10.29 -2.72
C THR A 14 10.04 -10.53 -1.33
N VAL A 15 10.36 -11.68 -0.74
CA VAL A 15 9.93 -12.05 0.61
C VAL A 15 11.14 -12.01 1.54
N TRP A 16 11.00 -11.30 2.64
CA TRP A 16 12.06 -11.06 3.60
C TRP A 16 11.64 -11.50 5.00
N SER A 17 12.55 -12.09 5.76
CA SER A 17 12.36 -12.22 7.19
C SER A 17 12.34 -10.82 7.83
N PRO A 18 11.50 -10.54 8.83
CA PRO A 18 11.51 -9.27 9.55
C PRO A 18 12.89 -8.91 10.13
N ASP A 19 13.68 -9.91 10.51
CA ASP A 19 15.03 -9.75 11.07
C ASP A 19 16.05 -9.24 10.04
N ASP A 20 15.81 -9.51 8.75
CA ASP A 20 16.72 -9.14 7.66
C ASP A 20 16.43 -7.74 7.07
N LEU A 21 15.35 -7.09 7.52
CA LEU A 21 15.00 -5.75 7.08
C LEU A 21 15.97 -4.70 7.63
N ASP A 22 16.16 -3.62 6.90
CA ASP A 22 16.86 -2.45 7.43
C ASP A 22 16.06 -1.72 8.53
N ALA A 23 16.73 -0.79 9.22
CA ALA A 23 16.12 -0.08 10.32
C ALA A 23 14.97 0.85 9.87
N ALA A 24 15.06 1.41 8.65
CA ALA A 24 14.05 2.31 8.12
C ALA A 24 12.76 1.56 7.77
N ASP A 25 12.87 0.38 7.17
CA ASP A 25 11.72 -0.48 6.85
C ASP A 25 11.03 -0.99 8.11
N ARG A 26 11.81 -1.43 9.12
CA ARG A 26 11.25 -1.85 10.42
C ARG A 26 10.50 -0.72 11.10
N GLU A 27 11.06 0.48 11.09
CA GLU A 27 10.39 1.65 11.68
C GLU A 27 9.11 1.99 10.91
N LEU A 28 9.13 1.97 9.59
CA LEU A 28 7.94 2.26 8.79
C LEU A 28 6.82 1.21 9.00
N LEU A 29 7.18 -0.07 9.15
CA LEU A 29 6.23 -1.12 9.53
C LEU A 29 5.64 -0.88 10.93
N ARG A 30 6.47 -0.48 11.91
CA ARG A 30 6.01 -0.12 13.26
C ARG A 30 4.99 1.02 13.20
N GLU A 31 5.26 2.05 12.38
CA GLU A 31 4.36 3.18 12.16
C GLU A 31 3.01 2.72 11.54
N ALA A 32 3.05 1.80 10.59
CA ALA A 32 1.85 1.23 9.99
C ALA A 32 1.05 0.37 10.99
N HIS A 33 1.72 -0.42 11.86
CA HIS A 33 1.06 -1.18 12.92
C HIS A 33 0.39 -0.27 13.96
N GLU A 34 1.04 0.83 14.33
CA GLU A 34 0.42 1.83 15.20
C GLU A 34 -0.81 2.46 14.54
N ALA A 35 -0.76 2.74 13.25
CA ALA A 35 -1.91 3.23 12.51
C ALA A 35 -3.05 2.19 12.50
N ALA A 36 -2.75 0.90 12.29
CA ALA A 36 -3.75 -0.16 12.29
C ALA A 36 -4.52 -0.25 13.62
N SER A 37 -3.88 0.03 14.75
CA SER A 37 -4.54 0.03 16.06
C SER A 37 -5.66 1.09 16.19
N LYS A 38 -5.64 2.10 15.32
CA LYS A 38 -6.62 3.20 15.28
C LYS A 38 -7.68 3.00 14.20
N ALA A 39 -7.72 1.83 13.56
CA ALA A 39 -8.67 1.53 12.50
C ALA A 39 -10.11 1.50 13.01
N TYR A 40 -11.02 2.08 12.26
CA TYR A 40 -12.45 1.97 12.48
C TYR A 40 -13.02 0.84 11.62
N ALA A 41 -13.09 -0.36 12.16
CA ALA A 41 -13.48 -1.58 11.45
C ALA A 41 -14.56 -2.39 12.20
N PRO A 42 -15.73 -1.78 12.54
CA PRO A 42 -16.75 -2.43 13.37
C PRO A 42 -17.46 -3.57 12.65
N TYR A 43 -17.51 -3.57 11.33
CA TYR A 43 -18.27 -4.53 10.54
C TYR A 43 -17.41 -5.76 10.19
N SER A 44 -16.24 -5.54 9.58
CA SER A 44 -15.35 -6.64 9.16
C SER A 44 -14.52 -7.19 10.32
N ARG A 45 -14.19 -6.36 11.29
CA ARG A 45 -13.16 -6.62 12.31
C ARG A 45 -11.81 -6.95 11.66
N PHE A 46 -11.53 -6.29 10.53
CA PHE A 46 -10.29 -6.45 9.77
C PHE A 46 -9.57 -5.10 9.76
N GLN A 47 -8.59 -4.97 10.63
CA GLN A 47 -7.81 -3.74 10.78
C GLN A 47 -6.69 -3.70 9.75
N VAL A 48 -6.50 -2.55 9.11
CA VAL A 48 -5.41 -2.27 8.18
C VAL A 48 -4.80 -0.92 8.52
N GLY A 49 -3.49 -0.89 8.65
CA GLY A 49 -2.73 0.34 8.78
C GLY A 49 -1.88 0.59 7.55
N GLY A 50 -1.70 1.86 7.22
CA GLY A 50 -0.79 2.33 6.21
C GLY A 50 0.14 3.40 6.77
N ALA A 51 1.39 3.42 6.33
CA ALA A 51 2.35 4.48 6.61
C ALA A 51 3.09 4.84 5.32
N VAL A 52 3.11 6.11 4.96
CA VAL A 52 3.81 6.64 3.79
C VAL A 52 5.05 7.38 4.27
N LEU A 53 6.22 6.94 3.80
CA LEU A 53 7.49 7.66 4.00
C LEU A 53 7.69 8.63 2.84
N LEU A 54 7.80 9.91 3.16
CA LEU A 54 8.13 10.96 2.20
C LEU A 54 9.65 11.12 2.04
N GLU A 55 10.05 11.80 0.98
CA GLU A 55 11.47 12.02 0.67
C GLU A 55 12.24 12.77 1.74
N ASP A 56 11.59 13.68 2.46
CA ASP A 56 12.17 14.47 3.56
C ASP A 56 12.24 13.70 4.90
N GLY A 57 11.82 12.42 4.92
CA GLY A 57 11.77 11.59 6.11
C GLY A 57 10.45 11.69 6.90
N THR A 58 9.54 12.55 6.49
CA THR A 58 8.20 12.64 7.12
C THR A 58 7.42 11.34 6.92
N VAL A 59 6.73 10.86 7.96
CA VAL A 59 5.85 9.71 7.90
C VAL A 59 4.41 10.14 8.07
N VAL A 60 3.56 9.79 7.10
CA VAL A 60 2.11 10.05 7.13
C VAL A 60 1.36 8.74 7.32
N ARG A 61 0.56 8.65 8.38
CA ARG A 61 -0.17 7.45 8.76
C ARG A 61 -1.61 7.48 8.27
N GLY A 62 -2.18 6.30 8.05
CA GLY A 62 -3.61 6.10 7.78
C GLY A 62 -4.08 4.74 8.24
N SER A 63 -5.35 4.62 8.57
CA SER A 63 -5.98 3.33 8.91
C SER A 63 -7.32 3.21 8.22
N ASN A 64 -7.80 1.98 8.01
CA ASN A 64 -9.09 1.81 7.35
C ASN A 64 -10.23 2.40 8.17
N GLN A 65 -11.15 3.04 7.45
CA GLN A 65 -12.33 3.69 7.98
C GLN A 65 -13.55 3.07 7.31
N GLU A 66 -14.21 2.16 8.00
CA GLU A 66 -15.41 1.51 7.48
C GLU A 66 -16.63 2.44 7.56
N ASN A 67 -17.60 2.17 6.72
CA ASN A 67 -18.87 2.87 6.72
C ASN A 67 -20.00 1.88 6.43
N MET A 68 -21.17 2.09 7.01
CA MET A 68 -22.37 1.30 6.74
C MET A 68 -22.71 1.33 5.24
N ALA A 69 -22.54 2.48 4.58
CA ALA A 69 -22.55 2.60 3.13
C ALA A 69 -21.18 2.17 2.62
N TYR A 70 -21.00 0.89 2.33
CA TYR A 70 -19.70 0.27 1.99
C TYR A 70 -18.84 1.07 1.00
N PRO A 71 -19.39 1.66 -0.11
CA PRO A 71 -18.60 2.47 -1.03
C PRO A 71 -17.98 3.73 -0.41
N SER A 72 -18.49 4.18 0.73
CA SER A 72 -17.96 5.36 1.46
C SER A 72 -16.80 4.99 2.39
N GLY A 73 -16.58 3.70 2.62
CA GLY A 73 -15.43 3.22 3.39
C GLY A 73 -14.10 3.45 2.67
N MET A 74 -13.01 3.54 3.43
CA MET A 74 -11.69 3.79 2.90
C MET A 74 -10.67 2.79 3.47
N CYS A 75 -9.83 2.20 2.59
CA CYS A 75 -8.73 1.33 3.00
C CYS A 75 -7.60 2.13 3.65
N GLY A 76 -6.85 1.50 4.57
CA GLY A 76 -5.80 2.16 5.35
C GLY A 76 -4.72 2.81 4.51
N GLU A 77 -4.23 2.13 3.47
CA GLU A 77 -3.24 2.66 2.53
C GLU A 77 -3.76 3.86 1.75
N ARG A 78 -5.04 3.87 1.36
CA ARG A 78 -5.62 5.05 0.67
C ARG A 78 -5.76 6.25 1.60
N VAL A 79 -6.13 6.02 2.86
CA VAL A 79 -6.16 7.10 3.86
C VAL A 79 -4.77 7.71 4.00
N ALA A 80 -3.70 6.90 4.12
CA ALA A 80 -2.33 7.37 4.26
C ALA A 80 -1.87 8.16 3.01
N VAL A 81 -2.07 7.61 1.81
CA VAL A 81 -1.64 8.25 0.55
C VAL A 81 -2.39 9.55 0.28
N PHE A 82 -3.71 9.58 0.51
CA PHE A 82 -4.49 10.80 0.33
C PHE A 82 -4.14 11.86 1.38
N ALA A 83 -3.91 11.46 2.63
CA ALA A 83 -3.44 12.36 3.67
C ALA A 83 -2.06 12.95 3.32
N ALA A 84 -1.12 12.12 2.85
CA ALA A 84 0.18 12.56 2.39
C ALA A 84 0.06 13.59 1.24
N GLY A 85 -0.75 13.29 0.22
CA GLY A 85 -0.97 14.21 -0.90
C GLY A 85 -1.66 15.52 -0.51
N ALA A 86 -2.53 15.50 0.49
CA ALA A 86 -3.27 16.68 0.96
C ALA A 86 -2.44 17.56 1.91
N GLN A 87 -1.66 16.94 2.80
CA GLN A 87 -0.87 17.64 3.81
C GLN A 87 0.50 18.08 3.30
N HIS A 88 1.06 17.34 2.32
CA HIS A 88 2.38 17.58 1.75
C HIS A 88 2.29 17.61 0.21
N PRO A 89 1.59 18.61 -0.38
CA PRO A 89 1.37 18.67 -1.82
C PRO A 89 2.70 18.76 -2.58
N GLY A 90 2.89 17.86 -3.54
CA GLY A 90 4.11 17.79 -4.34
C GLY A 90 5.27 17.01 -3.71
N ALA A 91 5.16 16.56 -2.46
CA ALA A 91 6.19 15.72 -1.86
C ALA A 91 6.25 14.34 -2.52
N VAL A 92 7.46 13.82 -2.67
CA VAL A 92 7.70 12.49 -3.23
C VAL A 92 7.46 11.44 -2.15
N MET A 93 6.57 10.49 -2.43
CA MET A 93 6.31 9.32 -1.60
C MET A 93 7.31 8.22 -1.97
N ARG A 94 8.25 7.89 -1.09
CA ARG A 94 9.27 6.87 -1.37
C ARG A 94 8.77 5.46 -1.13
N THR A 95 8.11 5.26 0.00
CA THR A 95 7.68 3.92 0.43
C THR A 95 6.32 3.99 1.09
N VAL A 96 5.50 2.99 0.83
CA VAL A 96 4.23 2.75 1.54
C VAL A 96 4.31 1.41 2.24
N ALA A 97 4.23 1.40 3.56
CA ALA A 97 4.04 0.18 4.34
C ALA A 97 2.53 -0.04 4.58
N ILE A 98 2.07 -1.27 4.40
CA ILE A 98 0.68 -1.67 4.58
C ILE A 98 0.66 -2.93 5.44
N VAL A 99 -0.03 -2.88 6.56
CA VAL A 99 -0.05 -3.99 7.52
C VAL A 99 -1.45 -4.36 7.96
N SER A 100 -1.63 -5.62 8.34
CA SER A 100 -2.83 -6.05 9.05
C SER A 100 -2.46 -6.92 10.26
N PRO A 101 -2.77 -6.50 11.48
CA PRO A 101 -2.66 -7.33 12.67
C PRO A 101 -3.83 -8.31 12.80
N SER A 102 -4.82 -8.27 11.92
CA SER A 102 -6.03 -9.08 12.00
C SER A 102 -5.71 -10.58 11.92
N PRO A 103 -6.27 -11.41 12.81
CA PRO A 103 -6.13 -12.88 12.72
C PRO A 103 -6.81 -13.45 11.45
N LYS A 104 -7.67 -12.68 10.80
CA LYS A 104 -8.32 -13.07 9.53
C LYS A 104 -7.45 -12.80 8.31
N ALA A 105 -6.36 -12.04 8.45
CA ALA A 105 -5.45 -11.78 7.35
C ALA A 105 -4.66 -13.03 6.99
N ILE A 106 -4.53 -13.30 5.69
CA ILE A 106 -3.75 -14.40 5.13
C ILE A 106 -2.57 -13.77 4.40
N ALA A 107 -1.34 -14.09 4.83
CA ALA A 107 -0.13 -13.44 4.32
C ALA A 107 -0.01 -13.55 2.79
N ASP A 108 -0.12 -14.76 2.23
CA ASP A 108 0.01 -15.01 0.79
C ASP A 108 -1.07 -14.33 -0.07
N ALA A 109 -2.16 -13.88 0.55
CA ALA A 109 -3.28 -13.20 -0.13
C ALA A 109 -3.42 -11.73 0.26
N PHE A 110 -2.54 -11.22 1.15
CA PHE A 110 -2.62 -9.84 1.64
C PHE A 110 -2.02 -8.87 0.62
N MET A 111 -2.88 -8.32 -0.20
CA MET A 111 -2.53 -7.37 -1.25
C MET A 111 -3.47 -6.17 -1.25
N PRO A 112 -3.02 -4.98 -1.67
CA PRO A 112 -3.89 -3.86 -1.92
C PRO A 112 -4.99 -4.24 -2.91
N CYS A 113 -6.23 -3.87 -2.62
CA CYS A 113 -7.34 -4.10 -3.53
C CYS A 113 -7.16 -3.33 -4.85
N GLY A 114 -7.95 -3.65 -5.87
CA GLY A 114 -7.82 -3.02 -7.20
C GLY A 114 -7.88 -1.49 -7.16
N GLY A 115 -8.80 -0.93 -6.36
CA GLY A 115 -8.90 0.54 -6.17
C GLY A 115 -7.68 1.13 -5.48
N CYS A 116 -7.10 0.43 -4.51
CA CYS A 116 -5.88 0.88 -3.83
C CYS A 116 -4.67 0.83 -4.78
N ARG A 117 -4.53 -0.24 -5.55
CA ARG A 117 -3.47 -0.33 -6.57
C ARG A 117 -3.55 0.80 -7.59
N GLN A 118 -4.76 1.15 -8.03
CA GLN A 118 -4.96 2.28 -8.94
C GLN A 118 -4.48 3.60 -8.32
N VAL A 119 -4.79 3.87 -7.04
CA VAL A 119 -4.34 5.07 -6.33
C VAL A 119 -2.83 5.11 -6.18
N LEU A 120 -2.21 3.98 -5.84
CA LEU A 120 -0.75 3.88 -5.68
C LEU A 120 -0.03 4.10 -7.03
N VAL A 121 -0.53 3.50 -8.12
CA VAL A 121 0.00 3.72 -9.48
C VAL A 121 -0.14 5.17 -9.92
N GLU A 122 -1.26 5.82 -9.62
CA GLU A 122 -1.46 7.24 -9.93
C GLU A 122 -0.47 8.12 -9.15
N ALA A 123 -0.21 7.80 -7.87
CA ALA A 123 0.79 8.50 -7.07
C ALA A 123 2.20 8.35 -7.67
N GLU A 124 2.59 7.12 -8.04
CA GLU A 124 3.86 6.81 -8.70
C GLU A 124 4.01 7.58 -10.02
N ARG A 125 2.98 7.58 -10.88
CA ARG A 125 2.99 8.30 -12.16
C ARG A 125 3.08 9.82 -11.97
N ARG A 126 2.32 10.36 -11.04
CA ARG A 126 2.29 11.80 -10.78
C ARG A 126 3.63 12.35 -10.29
N GLN A 127 4.35 11.57 -9.48
CA GLN A 127 5.66 11.98 -8.99
C GLN A 127 6.81 11.64 -9.94
N GLY A 128 6.58 10.79 -10.96
CA GLY A 128 7.60 10.40 -11.95
C GLY A 128 8.72 9.52 -11.39
N GLN A 129 8.51 8.93 -10.21
CA GLN A 129 9.47 8.07 -9.51
C GLN A 129 8.76 6.83 -8.96
N PRO A 130 9.46 5.67 -8.86
CA PRO A 130 8.89 4.46 -8.28
C PRO A 130 8.38 4.67 -6.86
N LEU A 131 7.29 4.00 -6.53
CA LEU A 131 6.73 3.93 -5.18
C LEU A 131 6.91 2.51 -4.67
N ARG A 132 7.81 2.35 -3.72
CA ARG A 132 8.08 1.07 -3.07
C ARG A 132 6.93 0.69 -2.14
N VAL A 133 6.52 -0.57 -2.13
CA VAL A 133 5.44 -1.07 -1.28
C VAL A 133 5.93 -2.21 -0.42
N ILE A 134 5.66 -2.13 0.87
CA ILE A 134 5.99 -3.14 1.88
C ILE A 134 4.68 -3.65 2.49
N LEU A 135 4.50 -4.96 2.50
CA LEU A 135 3.29 -5.62 3.00
C LEU A 135 3.65 -6.57 4.13
N GLN A 136 2.92 -6.51 5.25
CA GLN A 136 3.10 -7.46 6.35
C GLN A 136 1.77 -7.83 7.00
N VAL A 137 1.62 -9.10 7.31
CA VAL A 137 0.50 -9.62 8.11
C VAL A 137 1.04 -10.06 9.46
N ARG A 138 0.53 -9.45 10.53
CA ARG A 138 1.03 -9.71 11.90
C ARG A 138 2.55 -9.49 11.97
N ASP A 139 3.28 -10.46 12.48
CA ASP A 139 4.75 -10.46 12.55
C ASP A 139 5.35 -11.48 11.56
N GLU A 140 4.61 -11.83 10.50
CA GLU A 140 5.05 -12.78 9.47
C GLU A 140 6.04 -12.13 8.49
N ASP A 141 6.52 -12.92 7.54
CA ASP A 141 7.42 -12.45 6.49
C ASP A 141 6.87 -11.25 5.74
N VAL A 142 7.77 -10.40 5.29
CA VAL A 142 7.49 -9.12 4.66
C VAL A 142 7.62 -9.25 3.16
N MET A 143 6.59 -8.88 2.43
CA MET A 143 6.61 -8.82 0.97
C MET A 143 6.94 -7.40 0.51
N ILE A 144 7.90 -7.27 -0.40
CA ILE A 144 8.36 -5.99 -0.93
C ILE A 144 8.24 -5.95 -2.44
N SER A 145 7.64 -4.89 -2.96
CA SER A 145 7.65 -4.54 -4.38
C SER A 145 8.33 -3.19 -4.58
N GLU A 146 9.32 -3.13 -5.46
CA GLU A 146 10.09 -1.90 -5.71
C GLU A 146 9.37 -0.89 -6.63
N SER A 147 8.32 -1.31 -7.32
CA SER A 147 7.51 -0.43 -8.16
C SER A 147 6.16 -1.07 -8.46
N LEU A 148 5.14 -0.24 -8.56
CA LEU A 148 3.78 -0.66 -8.90
C LEU A 148 3.46 -0.56 -10.38
N SER A 149 4.31 0.05 -11.20
CA SER A 149 4.07 0.29 -12.63
C SER A 149 3.76 -0.99 -13.41
N LEU A 150 4.21 -2.15 -12.92
CA LEU A 150 3.96 -3.47 -13.52
C LEU A 150 2.72 -4.19 -12.95
N ILE A 151 2.13 -3.71 -11.86
CA ILE A 151 0.91 -4.28 -11.26
C ILE A 151 -0.35 -3.67 -11.87
N HIS A 152 -0.21 -2.71 -12.76
CA HIS A 152 -1.30 -1.99 -13.36
C HIS A 152 -2.00 -2.80 -14.46
N ILE A 153 -3.29 -3.10 -14.24
CA ILE A 153 -4.10 -3.93 -15.15
C ILE A 153 -4.76 -3.12 -16.28
N SER A 154 -4.80 -1.80 -16.18
CA SER A 154 -5.38 -0.95 -17.23
C SER A 154 -4.71 0.41 -17.32
N GLU A 155 -4.14 0.74 -18.47
CA GLU A 155 -3.91 2.14 -18.80
C GLU A 155 -5.28 2.78 -19.07
N PRO A 156 -5.59 3.95 -18.46
CA PRO A 156 -6.74 4.70 -18.91
C PRO A 156 -6.46 5.10 -20.36
N THR A 157 -7.19 4.49 -21.29
CA THR A 157 -7.24 4.99 -22.68
C THR A 157 -7.87 6.37 -22.64
N ARG A 158 -7.09 7.39 -22.93
CA ARG A 158 -7.62 8.72 -23.28
C ARG A 158 -8.10 8.70 -24.71
#